data_e990527085a107793c15cede9d5b771d
#
_entry.id   e990527085a107793c15cede9d5b771d
#
_cell.length_a   1.000
_cell.length_b   1.000
_cell.length_c   1.000
_cell.angle_alpha   90.00
_cell.angle_beta   90.00
_cell.angle_gamma   90.00
#
_symmetry.space_group_name_H-M   'P 1'
#
loop_
_entity.id
_entity.type
_entity.pdbx_description
1 polymer ?
#
loop_
_entity_poly.entity_id
_entity_poly.type
_entity_poly.pdbx_seq_one_letter_code
_entity_poly.pdbx_strand_id
1 'polypeptide(L)'
;DHGEYGHDIVCAGASAVLFGSVNAIIGLTSERPDINYDDNGGHFHIRSVDTNNDEAQLILQTMLVSLQTIEEEYNENIRLNYK
;
A
#
# COMPACT_ATOMS: atom_id res chain seq x y z
N ASP A 1 15.34 16.84 12.37
CA ASP A 1 16.00 16.33 11.19
C ASP A 1 15.08 16.33 9.99
N HIS A 2 15.52 16.99 8.92
CA HIS A 2 14.63 17.25 7.78
C HIS A 2 14.27 16.00 7.02
N GLY A 3 15.25 15.14 6.80
CA GLY A 3 15.00 13.92 6.08
C GLY A 3 14.06 13.01 6.81
N GLU A 4 14.20 12.94 8.11
CA GLU A 4 13.34 12.12 8.93
C GLU A 4 11.91 12.64 8.94
N TYR A 5 11.77 13.95 8.98
CA TYR A 5 10.43 14.53 8.97
C TYR A 5 9.70 14.22 7.66
N GLY A 6 10.36 14.42 6.53
CA GLY A 6 9.75 14.08 5.25
C GLY A 6 9.48 12.61 5.10
N HIS A 7 10.41 11.79 5.59
CA HIS A 7 10.25 10.34 5.55
C HIS A 7 9.03 9.90 6.38
N ASP A 8 8.86 10.50 7.55
CA ASP A 8 7.73 10.14 8.41
C ASP A 8 6.39 10.47 7.75
N ILE A 9 6.31 11.60 7.07
CA ILE A 9 5.09 11.98 6.37
C ILE A 9 4.79 11.01 5.25
N VAL A 10 5.80 10.65 4.48
CA VAL A 10 5.63 9.71 3.37
C VAL A 10 5.23 8.33 3.90
N CYS A 11 5.87 7.87 4.96
CA CYS A 11 5.54 6.58 5.53
C CYS A 11 4.12 6.57 6.08
N ALA A 12 3.70 7.64 6.72
CA ALA A 12 2.33 7.74 7.23
C ALA A 12 1.33 7.71 6.09
N GLY A 13 1.62 8.44 5.00
CA GLY A 13 0.74 8.45 3.84
C GLY A 13 0.66 7.08 3.18
N ALA A 14 1.80 6.45 2.99
CA ALA A 14 1.83 5.12 2.38
C ALA A 14 1.10 4.10 3.24
N SER A 15 1.28 4.18 4.56
CA SER A 15 0.60 3.27 5.48
C SER A 15 -0.91 3.47 5.45
N ALA A 16 -1.36 4.72 5.38
CA ALA A 16 -2.79 5.00 5.29
C ALA A 16 -3.39 4.40 4.03
N VAL A 17 -2.70 4.55 2.90
CA VAL A 17 -3.17 3.97 1.64
C VAL A 17 -3.21 2.46 1.74
N LEU A 18 -2.15 1.86 2.27
CA LEU A 18 -2.05 0.41 2.34
C LEU A 18 -3.14 -0.18 3.22
N PHE A 19 -3.24 0.28 4.45
CA PHE A 19 -4.19 -0.31 5.38
C PHE A 19 -5.62 0.08 5.04
N GLY A 20 -5.83 1.29 4.51
CA GLY A 20 -7.15 1.69 4.04
C GLY A 20 -7.61 0.83 2.89
N SER A 21 -6.72 0.50 1.96
CA SER A 21 -7.06 -0.34 0.82
C SER A 21 -7.39 -1.77 1.27
N VAL A 22 -6.62 -2.32 2.19
CA VAL A 22 -6.91 -3.65 2.72
C VAL A 22 -8.26 -3.66 3.42
N ASN A 23 -8.54 -2.63 4.21
CA ASN A 23 -9.84 -2.52 4.87
C ASN A 23 -10.97 -2.39 3.85
N ALA A 24 -10.73 -1.69 2.75
CA ALA A 24 -11.73 -1.56 1.69
C ALA A 24 -12.01 -2.91 1.06
N ILE A 25 -10.98 -3.70 0.82
CA ILE A 25 -11.18 -5.04 0.27
C ILE A 25 -12.03 -5.87 1.20
N ILE A 26 -11.73 -5.83 2.49
CA ILE A 26 -12.47 -6.61 3.48
C ILE A 26 -13.92 -6.14 3.56
N GLY A 27 -14.13 -4.83 3.54
CA GLY A 27 -15.46 -4.27 3.73
C GLY A 27 -16.35 -4.26 2.50
N LEU A 28 -15.74 -4.22 1.31
CA LEU A 28 -16.48 -4.04 0.07
C LEU A 28 -16.52 -5.28 -0.80
N THR A 29 -15.73 -6.28 -0.50
CA THR A 29 -15.70 -7.52 -1.26
C THR A 29 -15.81 -8.69 -0.29
N SER A 30 -15.88 -9.89 -0.85
CA SER A 30 -15.91 -11.10 -0.04
C SER A 30 -14.52 -11.58 0.36
N GLU A 31 -13.48 -10.89 -0.10
CA GLU A 31 -12.12 -11.29 0.20
C GLU A 31 -11.71 -10.93 1.62
N ARG A 32 -10.81 -11.73 2.15
CA ARG A 32 -10.25 -11.49 3.49
C ARG A 32 -8.73 -11.59 3.40
N PRO A 33 -8.08 -10.59 2.81
CA PRO A 33 -6.65 -10.67 2.61
C PRO A 33 -5.90 -10.67 3.93
N ASP A 34 -4.75 -11.27 3.86
CA ASP A 34 -3.82 -11.34 4.97
C ASP A 34 -2.68 -10.39 4.65
N ILE A 35 -2.37 -9.48 5.55
CA ILE A 35 -1.31 -8.52 5.32
C ILE A 35 -0.19 -8.74 6.32
N ASN A 36 1.01 -8.74 5.81
CA ASN A 36 2.22 -8.93 6.58
C ASN A 36 3.10 -7.71 6.37
N TYR A 37 3.33 -6.94 7.41
CA TYR A 37 4.06 -5.70 7.30
C TYR A 37 5.30 -5.75 8.19
N ASP A 38 6.44 -5.45 7.60
CA ASP A 38 7.72 -5.42 8.31
C ASP A 38 8.16 -3.97 8.46
N ASP A 39 8.04 -3.44 9.67
CA ASP A 39 8.43 -2.07 9.94
C ASP A 39 9.89 -1.80 9.64
N ASN A 40 10.74 -2.76 9.93
CA ASN A 40 12.18 -2.56 9.79
C ASN A 40 12.59 -2.42 8.35
N GLY A 41 12.01 -3.20 7.48
CA GLY A 41 12.36 -3.18 6.08
C GLY A 41 11.45 -2.33 5.23
N GLY A 42 10.32 -1.90 5.77
CA GLY A 42 9.34 -1.17 4.99
C GLY A 42 8.68 -2.04 3.93
N HIS A 43 8.68 -3.34 4.14
CA HIS A 43 8.11 -4.29 3.19
C HIS A 43 6.74 -4.76 3.67
N PHE A 44 5.90 -5.09 2.71
CA PHE A 44 4.63 -5.72 3.07
C PHE A 44 4.25 -6.74 2.01
N HIS A 45 3.43 -7.67 2.42
CA HIS A 45 2.88 -8.70 1.54
C HIS A 45 1.39 -8.79 1.78
N ILE A 46 0.63 -8.89 0.71
CA ILE A 46 -0.80 -9.11 0.78
C ILE A 46 -1.07 -10.46 0.14
N ARG A 47 -1.75 -11.33 0.88
CA ARG A 47 -2.02 -12.68 0.42
C ARG A 47 -3.49 -12.98 0.53
N SER A 48 -3.90 -14.06 -0.10
CA SER A 48 -5.25 -14.60 0.00
C SER A 48 -6.29 -13.72 -0.70
N VAL A 49 -5.87 -13.07 -1.80
CA VAL A 49 -6.80 -12.34 -2.63
C VAL A 49 -6.97 -13.11 -3.93
N ASP A 50 -8.21 -13.44 -4.24
CA ASP A 50 -8.54 -14.18 -5.46
C ASP A 50 -8.31 -13.29 -6.68
N THR A 51 -7.45 -13.73 -7.60
CA THR A 51 -7.15 -12.95 -8.79
C THR A 51 -8.35 -12.83 -9.72
N ASN A 52 -9.37 -13.65 -9.52
CA ASN A 52 -10.59 -13.58 -10.31
C ASN A 52 -11.64 -12.66 -9.70
N ASN A 53 -11.38 -12.10 -8.53
CA ASN A 53 -12.29 -11.15 -7.91
C ASN A 53 -11.98 -9.76 -8.46
N ASP A 54 -12.77 -9.31 -9.43
CA ASP A 54 -12.49 -8.06 -10.13
C ASP A 54 -12.53 -6.85 -9.22
N GLU A 55 -13.44 -6.86 -8.25
CA GLU A 55 -13.55 -5.74 -7.31
C GLU A 55 -12.30 -5.64 -6.45
N ALA A 56 -11.86 -6.76 -5.91
CA ALA A 56 -10.65 -6.77 -5.09
C ALA A 56 -9.43 -6.37 -5.92
N GLN A 57 -9.36 -6.84 -7.17
CA GLN A 57 -8.24 -6.49 -8.04
C GLN A 57 -8.24 -5.00 -8.35
N LEU A 58 -9.40 -4.40 -8.57
CA LEU A 58 -9.48 -2.98 -8.82
C LEU A 58 -8.99 -2.17 -7.61
N ILE A 59 -9.36 -2.61 -6.41
CA ILE A 59 -8.91 -1.93 -5.20
C ILE A 59 -7.39 -2.05 -5.06
N LEU A 60 -6.83 -3.22 -5.36
CA LEU A 60 -5.38 -3.40 -5.32
C LEU A 60 -4.68 -2.51 -6.34
N GLN A 61 -5.24 -2.40 -7.55
CA GLN A 61 -4.67 -1.52 -8.56
C GLN A 61 -4.74 -0.07 -8.13
N THR A 62 -5.85 0.33 -7.52
CA THR A 62 -5.99 1.68 -6.99
C THR A 62 -4.94 1.95 -5.93
N MET A 63 -4.70 0.99 -5.06
CA MET A 63 -3.67 1.11 -4.04
C MET A 63 -2.30 1.34 -4.68
N LEU A 64 -1.97 0.55 -5.71
CA LEU A 64 -0.67 0.67 -6.38
C LEU A 64 -0.53 2.03 -7.05
N VAL A 65 -1.57 2.51 -7.72
CA VAL A 65 -1.53 3.83 -8.35
C VAL A 65 -1.36 4.91 -7.29
N SER A 66 -2.03 4.77 -6.16
CA SER A 66 -1.92 5.75 -5.07
C SER A 66 -0.50 5.77 -4.51
N LEU A 67 0.10 4.60 -4.33
CA LEU A 67 1.48 4.53 -3.85
C LEU A 67 2.46 5.08 -4.87
N GLN A 68 2.19 4.86 -6.16
CA GLN A 68 3.02 5.47 -7.22
C GLN A 68 2.94 6.99 -7.17
N THR A 69 1.75 7.52 -6.90
CA THR A 69 1.58 8.96 -6.79
C THR A 69 2.44 9.52 -5.67
N ILE A 70 2.47 8.82 -4.53
CA ILE A 70 3.32 9.23 -3.42
C ILE A 70 4.78 9.15 -3.81
N GLU A 71 5.16 8.09 -4.50
CA GLU A 71 6.55 7.92 -4.93
C GLU A 71 6.98 9.05 -5.86
N GLU A 72 6.12 9.43 -6.79
CA GLU A 72 6.45 10.50 -7.72
C GLU A 72 6.63 11.84 -7.03
N GLU A 73 5.81 12.10 -6.00
CA GLU A 73 5.92 13.35 -5.25
C GLU A 73 7.12 13.37 -4.32
N TYR A 74 7.50 12.22 -3.81
CA TYR A 74 8.53 12.12 -2.76
C TYR A 74 9.54 11.05 -3.10
N ASN A 75 10.00 11.02 -4.34
CA ASN A 75 10.81 9.91 -4.83
C ASN A 75 12.16 9.79 -4.14
N GLU A 76 12.56 10.76 -3.36
CA GLU A 76 13.78 10.66 -2.57
C GLU A 76 13.57 9.85 -1.30
N ASN A 77 12.32 9.63 -0.92
CA ASN A 77 11.99 9.02 0.35
C ASN A 77 11.38 7.64 0.23
N ILE A 78 10.89 7.28 -0.96
CA ILE A 78 10.21 6.01 -1.13
C ILE A 78 10.53 5.44 -2.50
N ARG A 79 10.69 4.13 -2.55
CA ARG A 79 10.92 3.41 -3.79
C ARG A 79 9.96 2.24 -3.83
N LEU A 80 9.30 2.06 -4.94
CA LEU A 80 8.38 0.96 -5.14
C LEU A 80 8.93 0.02 -6.19
N ASN A 81 8.64 -1.25 -5.98
CA ASN A 81 9.11 -2.29 -6.87
C ASN A 81 7.90 -3.07 -7.34
N TYR A 82 7.55 -2.89 -8.61
CA TYR A 82 6.29 -3.40 -9.14
C TYR A 82 6.40 -4.75 -9.81
N LYS A 83 7.54 -5.30 -9.79
CA LYS A 83 7.72 -6.54 -10.55
C LYS A 83 7.12 -7.74 -9.88
#